data_38dabab0bbef52d4f66e34ba27b468b4
#
_entry.id   38dabab0bbef52d4f66e34ba27b468b4
#
_cell.length_a   1.000
_cell.length_b   1.000
_cell.length_c   1.000
_cell.angle_alpha   90.00
_cell.angle_beta   90.00
_cell.angle_gamma   90.00
#
_symmetry.space_group_name_H-M   'P 1'
#
loop_
_entity.id
_entity.type
_entity.pdbx_description
1 polymer ?
#
loop_
_entity_poly.entity_id
_entity_poly.type
_entity_poly.pdbx_seq_one_letter_code
_entity_poly.pdbx_strand_id
1 'polypeptide(L)'
;MPKFKPKISMKITLNYSPNFDPFKRIKKQIKFIIFHYTGMKSEKKAIDKLLNQNSKVSCHYFIKNNADIIKMVPETYQSWHAGISKWKKFKFLNKNSIGIEIQNSGHDNKYENFSQKQISSTKNLLKYLMNEYRVK
;
A
#
# COMPACT_ATOMS: atom_id res chain seq x y z
N MET A 1 -8.87 -24.32 25.85
CA MET A 1 -7.61 -23.70 25.42
C MET A 1 -7.84 -23.03 24.08
N PRO A 2 -7.50 -21.75 23.95
CA PRO A 2 -7.59 -21.11 22.64
C PRO A 2 -6.58 -21.79 21.70
N LYS A 3 -7.07 -22.32 20.58
CA LYS A 3 -6.19 -22.86 19.53
C LYS A 3 -5.38 -21.69 18.98
N PHE A 4 -4.08 -21.68 19.25
CA PHE A 4 -3.14 -20.80 18.58
C PHE A 4 -3.24 -21.07 17.08
N LYS A 5 -3.95 -20.21 16.35
CA LYS A 5 -3.78 -20.17 14.90
C LYS A 5 -2.38 -19.65 14.64
N PRO A 6 -1.52 -20.35 13.91
CA PRO A 6 -0.21 -19.81 13.57
C PRO A 6 -0.43 -18.47 12.88
N LYS A 7 0.19 -17.42 13.38
CA LYS A 7 0.28 -16.15 12.67
C LYS A 7 0.89 -16.47 11.32
N ILE A 8 0.16 -16.20 10.23
CA ILE A 8 0.74 -16.30 8.89
C ILE A 8 1.89 -15.30 8.87
N SER A 9 3.12 -15.82 8.81
CA SER A 9 4.32 -15.01 8.78
C SER A 9 4.41 -14.32 7.42
N MET A 10 4.07 -13.01 7.37
CA MET A 10 4.30 -12.18 6.19
C MET A 10 5.74 -11.68 6.20
N LYS A 11 6.47 -11.92 5.13
CA LYS A 11 7.79 -11.34 4.92
C LYS A 11 7.62 -9.93 4.36
N ILE A 12 7.91 -8.92 5.19
CA ILE A 12 7.87 -7.51 4.80
C ILE A 12 9.28 -6.96 4.90
N THR A 13 9.77 -6.41 3.77
CA THR A 13 11.05 -5.71 3.71
C THR A 13 10.81 -4.22 3.85
N LEU A 14 11.70 -3.52 4.56
CA LEU A 14 11.61 -2.07 4.73
C LEU A 14 12.46 -1.36 3.67
N ASN A 15 11.87 -0.40 2.96
CA ASN A 15 12.57 0.49 2.04
C ASN A 15 11.82 1.82 1.99
N TYR A 16 12.15 2.72 2.91
CA TYR A 16 11.36 3.92 3.16
C TYR A 16 11.53 4.99 2.09
N SER A 17 10.41 5.50 1.61
CA SER A 17 10.32 6.68 0.75
C SER A 17 10.48 7.97 1.56
N PRO A 18 11.10 9.02 1.00
CA PRO A 18 11.12 10.34 1.63
C PRO A 18 9.80 11.11 1.48
N ASN A 19 8.86 10.59 0.70
CA ASN A 19 7.64 11.27 0.32
C ASN A 19 6.49 10.97 1.30
N PHE A 20 6.47 11.66 2.42
CA PHE A 20 5.41 11.54 3.42
C PHE A 20 5.27 12.83 4.22
N ASP A 21 4.10 13.03 4.81
CA ASP A 21 3.90 14.14 5.74
C ASP A 21 4.55 13.82 7.09
N PRO A 22 5.30 14.77 7.68
CA PRO A 22 6.08 14.51 8.90
C PRO A 22 5.21 14.45 10.17
N PHE A 23 3.93 14.80 10.09
CA PHE A 23 3.03 14.78 11.23
C PHE A 23 2.43 13.40 11.44
N LYS A 24 2.60 12.85 12.64
CA LYS A 24 2.02 11.55 12.99
C LYS A 24 0.51 11.64 13.10
N ARG A 25 -0.17 10.63 12.59
CA ARG A 25 -1.60 10.42 12.76
C ARG A 25 -1.86 9.25 13.72
N ILE A 26 -3.03 9.25 14.37
CA ILE A 26 -3.43 8.18 15.28
C ILE A 26 -4.23 7.10 14.53
N LYS A 27 -4.24 5.88 15.06
CA LYS A 27 -4.89 4.72 14.42
C LYS A 27 -6.33 4.98 14.01
N LYS A 28 -7.13 5.64 14.87
CA LYS A 28 -8.56 5.91 14.59
C LYS A 28 -8.80 6.87 13.41
N GLN A 29 -7.77 7.59 12.95
CA GLN A 29 -7.88 8.44 11.76
C GLN A 29 -7.81 7.62 10.47
N ILE A 30 -7.32 6.39 10.52
CA ILE A 30 -7.23 5.50 9.37
C ILE A 30 -8.60 4.83 9.19
N LYS A 31 -9.28 5.16 8.09
CA LYS A 31 -10.64 4.73 7.78
C LYS A 31 -10.71 3.83 6.55
N PHE A 32 -9.71 3.92 5.66
CA PHE A 32 -9.71 3.27 4.36
C PHE A 32 -8.40 2.57 4.09
N ILE A 33 -8.49 1.51 3.30
CA ILE A 33 -7.36 0.90 2.62
C ILE A 33 -7.64 1.06 1.13
N ILE A 34 -6.73 1.71 0.41
CA ILE A 34 -6.91 2.03 -1.00
C ILE A 34 -5.86 1.27 -1.81
N PHE A 35 -6.34 0.51 -2.80
CA PHE A 35 -5.48 -0.22 -3.72
C PHE A 35 -5.25 0.58 -4.98
N HIS A 36 -4.00 0.55 -5.44
CA HIS A 36 -3.57 1.08 -6.72
C HIS A 36 -2.80 0.00 -7.46
N TYR A 37 -2.72 0.11 -8.77
CA TYR A 37 -1.74 -0.63 -9.57
C TYR A 37 -0.77 0.37 -10.19
N THR A 38 0.48 -0.07 -10.40
CA THR A 38 1.54 0.86 -10.82
C THR A 38 1.31 1.45 -12.21
N GLY A 39 0.69 0.69 -13.11
CA GLY A 39 0.52 1.09 -14.51
C GLY A 39 1.86 1.21 -15.26
N MET A 40 2.92 0.59 -14.75
CA MET A 40 4.26 0.63 -15.30
C MET A 40 4.74 -0.79 -15.61
N LYS A 41 5.38 -0.97 -16.77
CA LYS A 41 5.95 -2.27 -17.16
C LYS A 41 7.09 -2.69 -16.27
N SER A 42 7.95 -1.75 -15.88
CA SER A 42 9.13 -2.00 -15.07
C SER A 42 8.84 -1.83 -13.59
N GLU A 43 8.88 -2.91 -12.84
CA GLU A 43 8.77 -2.91 -11.38
C GLU A 43 9.87 -2.04 -10.73
N LYS A 44 11.10 -2.17 -11.22
CA LYS A 44 12.22 -1.36 -10.72
C LYS A 44 11.95 0.12 -10.89
N LYS A 45 11.49 0.55 -12.07
CA LYS A 45 11.15 1.97 -12.31
C LYS A 45 9.99 2.45 -11.45
N ALA A 46 9.00 1.59 -11.19
CA ALA A 46 7.89 1.91 -10.30
C ALA A 46 8.39 2.14 -8.87
N ILE A 47 9.23 1.27 -8.35
CA ILE A 47 9.83 1.40 -7.02
C ILE A 47 10.72 2.65 -6.95
N ASP A 48 11.59 2.86 -7.94
CA ASP A 48 12.46 4.03 -8.01
C ASP A 48 11.65 5.33 -8.00
N LYS A 49 10.52 5.38 -8.71
CA LYS A 49 9.61 6.54 -8.71
C LYS A 49 9.05 6.82 -7.31
N LEU A 50 8.62 5.80 -6.58
CA LEU A 50 8.07 5.95 -5.24
C LEU A 50 9.13 6.36 -4.20
N LEU A 51 10.39 6.06 -4.47
CA LEU A 51 11.54 6.45 -3.63
C LEU A 51 12.14 7.81 -3.99
N ASN A 52 11.81 8.35 -5.14
CA ASN A 52 12.38 9.62 -5.63
C ASN A 52 11.63 10.80 -5.03
N GLN A 53 12.32 11.67 -4.30
CA GLN A 53 11.71 12.85 -3.69
C GLN A 53 11.10 13.83 -4.70
N ASN A 54 11.59 13.85 -5.93
CA ASN A 54 11.07 14.72 -6.98
C ASN A 54 9.74 14.24 -7.56
N SER A 55 9.41 12.97 -7.40
CA SER A 55 8.15 12.39 -7.92
C SER A 55 6.92 12.85 -7.15
N LYS A 56 7.07 13.22 -5.88
CA LYS A 56 5.99 13.63 -4.98
C LYS A 56 4.87 12.59 -4.82
N VAL A 57 5.21 11.31 -4.99
CA VAL A 57 4.29 10.19 -4.80
C VAL A 57 4.93 9.13 -3.92
N SER A 58 4.12 8.41 -3.16
CA SER A 58 4.53 7.29 -2.32
C SER A 58 3.36 6.37 -2.01
N CYS A 59 3.62 5.27 -1.33
CA CYS A 59 2.60 4.39 -0.78
C CYS A 59 3.11 3.82 0.55
N HIS A 60 2.21 3.23 1.33
CA HIS A 60 2.62 2.55 2.55
C HIS A 60 3.21 1.18 2.25
N TYR A 61 2.60 0.43 1.34
CA TYR A 61 3.02 -0.92 0.97
C TYR A 61 3.08 -1.07 -0.55
N PHE A 62 4.09 -1.77 -1.00
CA PHE A 62 4.26 -2.16 -2.41
C PHE A 62 4.29 -3.68 -2.52
N ILE A 63 3.45 -4.25 -3.35
CA ILE A 63 3.41 -5.68 -3.63
C ILE A 63 4.08 -5.94 -4.98
N LYS A 64 5.20 -6.65 -4.95
CA LYS A 64 6.03 -6.97 -6.11
C LYS A 64 5.39 -8.04 -6.98
N ASN A 65 5.91 -8.20 -8.19
CA ASN A 65 5.50 -9.28 -9.10
C ASN A 65 5.64 -10.67 -8.47
N ASN A 66 6.67 -10.89 -7.67
CA ASN A 66 6.90 -12.15 -6.96
C ASN A 66 6.12 -12.29 -5.66
N ALA A 67 5.23 -11.32 -5.39
CA ALA A 67 4.39 -11.21 -4.19
C ALA A 67 5.11 -10.82 -2.89
N ASP A 68 6.41 -10.52 -2.93
CA ASP A 68 7.10 -9.91 -1.80
C ASP A 68 6.51 -8.53 -1.49
N ILE A 69 6.47 -8.17 -0.22
CA ILE A 69 5.89 -6.91 0.25
C ILE A 69 7.02 -5.99 0.72
N ILE A 70 7.00 -4.75 0.23
CA ILE A 70 7.89 -3.69 0.70
C ILE A 70 7.06 -2.68 1.49
N LYS A 71 7.47 -2.35 2.71
CA LYS A 71 6.93 -1.22 3.47
C LYS A 71 7.73 0.03 3.12
N MET A 72 7.07 1.02 2.54
CA MET A 72 7.70 2.22 2.03
C MET A 72 7.41 3.48 2.86
N VAL A 73 6.31 3.51 3.59
CA VAL A 73 5.99 4.55 4.58
C VAL A 73 5.33 3.87 5.78
N PRO A 74 5.73 4.18 7.02
CA PRO A 74 5.02 3.72 8.21
C PRO A 74 3.58 4.25 8.24
N GLU A 75 2.62 3.45 8.68
CA GLU A 75 1.19 3.81 8.69
C GLU A 75 0.88 4.98 9.63
N THR A 76 1.75 5.27 10.57
CA THR A 76 1.64 6.46 11.43
C THR A 76 1.84 7.76 10.68
N TYR A 77 2.38 7.69 9.48
CA TYR A 77 2.56 8.83 8.59
C TYR A 77 1.65 8.73 7.38
N GLN A 78 1.27 9.88 6.85
CA GLN A 78 0.48 9.99 5.64
C GLN A 78 1.39 9.81 4.43
N SER A 79 1.15 8.80 3.60
CA SER A 79 1.81 8.68 2.29
C SER A 79 1.06 9.46 1.22
N TRP A 80 1.72 9.72 0.10
CA TRP A 80 1.18 10.52 -1.00
C TRP A 80 0.76 9.60 -2.16
N HIS A 81 -0.40 8.92 -2.01
CA HIS A 81 -0.85 7.91 -2.97
C HIS A 81 -2.17 8.24 -3.69
N ALA A 82 -3.01 9.09 -3.10
CA ALA A 82 -4.37 9.33 -3.61
C ALA A 82 -4.56 10.73 -4.25
N GLY A 83 -3.55 11.61 -4.16
CA GLY A 83 -3.64 12.96 -4.71
C GLY A 83 -4.83 13.75 -4.17
N ILE A 84 -5.39 14.61 -5.00
CA ILE A 84 -6.66 15.30 -4.71
C ILE A 84 -7.78 14.30 -4.89
N SER A 85 -8.45 13.93 -3.80
CA SER A 85 -9.38 12.79 -3.79
C SER A 85 -10.54 13.03 -2.84
N LYS A 86 -11.64 12.29 -3.09
CA LYS A 86 -12.85 12.36 -2.27
C LYS A 86 -13.57 11.01 -2.26
N TRP A 87 -14.06 10.63 -1.10
CA TRP A 87 -14.98 9.52 -0.93
C TRP A 87 -16.05 9.88 0.12
N LYS A 88 -17.31 9.94 -0.29
CA LYS A 88 -18.43 10.39 0.57
C LYS A 88 -18.09 11.78 1.16
N LYS A 89 -18.13 11.93 2.49
CA LYS A 89 -17.78 13.17 3.19
C LYS A 89 -16.27 13.40 3.36
N PHE A 90 -15.45 12.40 3.07
CA PHE A 90 -14.00 12.48 3.24
C PHE A 90 -13.33 13.08 2.02
N LYS A 91 -12.48 14.07 2.24
CA LYS A 91 -11.63 14.71 1.22
C LYS A 91 -10.16 14.47 1.56
N PHE A 92 -9.29 14.53 0.55
CA PHE A 92 -7.85 14.33 0.75
C PHE A 92 -7.56 12.99 1.43
N LEU A 93 -7.89 11.91 0.74
CA LEU A 93 -7.90 10.54 1.31
C LEU A 93 -6.55 10.06 1.82
N ASN A 94 -5.43 10.71 1.45
CA ASN A 94 -4.13 10.44 2.06
C ASN A 94 -4.17 10.56 3.58
N LYS A 95 -4.97 11.49 4.11
CA LYS A 95 -5.04 11.76 5.55
C LYS A 95 -5.61 10.60 6.37
N ASN A 96 -6.49 9.82 5.77
CA ASN A 96 -7.28 8.81 6.49
C ASN A 96 -7.28 7.43 5.85
N SER A 97 -6.24 7.13 5.07
CA SER A 97 -6.10 5.85 4.38
C SER A 97 -4.70 5.25 4.49
N ILE A 98 -4.63 3.96 4.19
CA ILE A 98 -3.39 3.25 3.88
C ILE A 98 -3.42 2.97 2.38
N GLY A 99 -2.37 3.38 1.66
CA GLY A 99 -2.21 3.14 0.23
C GLY A 99 -1.36 1.90 -0.02
N ILE A 100 -1.88 1.00 -0.84
CA ILE A 100 -1.18 -0.22 -1.27
C ILE A 100 -1.04 -0.17 -2.79
N GLU A 101 0.20 -0.22 -3.26
CA GLU A 101 0.54 -0.27 -4.68
C GLU A 101 0.85 -1.72 -5.07
N ILE A 102 0.22 -2.21 -6.12
CA ILE A 102 0.45 -3.57 -6.63
C ILE A 102 1.08 -3.47 -8.01
N GLN A 103 2.20 -4.13 -8.22
CA GLN A 103 2.85 -4.13 -9.52
C GLN A 103 1.97 -4.76 -10.59
N ASN A 104 1.67 -3.99 -11.62
CA ASN A 104 0.91 -4.43 -12.80
C ASN A 104 1.15 -3.41 -13.92
N SER A 105 1.33 -3.89 -15.15
CA SER A 105 1.58 -3.03 -16.30
C SER A 105 0.45 -2.05 -16.61
N GLY A 106 -0.79 -2.43 -16.25
CA GLY A 106 -1.97 -1.59 -16.40
C GLY A 106 -2.56 -1.58 -17.81
N HIS A 107 -3.70 -0.93 -17.96
CA HIS A 107 -4.49 -0.93 -19.20
C HIS A 107 -3.74 -0.34 -20.40
N ASP A 108 -2.93 0.70 -20.18
CA ASP A 108 -2.17 1.37 -21.25
C ASP A 108 -1.00 0.54 -21.80
N ASN A 109 -0.64 -0.55 -21.10
CA ASN A 109 0.51 -1.40 -21.41
C ASN A 109 0.10 -2.86 -21.63
N LYS A 110 -1.03 -3.12 -22.26
CA LYS A 110 -1.60 -4.48 -22.44
C LYS A 110 -1.81 -5.15 -21.08
N TYR A 111 -2.90 -4.79 -20.44
CA TYR A 111 -3.30 -5.28 -19.13
C TYR A 111 -3.02 -6.78 -18.94
N GLU A 112 -2.36 -7.10 -17.83
CA GLU A 112 -2.14 -8.46 -17.35
C GLU A 112 -2.96 -8.70 -16.08
N ASN A 113 -3.41 -9.92 -15.88
CA ASN A 113 -4.04 -10.29 -14.62
C ASN A 113 -3.01 -10.27 -13.49
N PHE A 114 -3.45 -9.89 -12.30
CA PHE A 114 -2.64 -10.09 -11.10
C PHE A 114 -2.38 -11.58 -10.90
N SER A 115 -1.16 -11.95 -10.53
CA SER A 115 -0.82 -13.34 -10.25
C SER A 115 -1.55 -13.84 -9.00
N GLN A 116 -1.76 -15.16 -8.90
CA GLN A 116 -2.34 -15.76 -7.69
C GLN A 116 -1.50 -15.49 -6.45
N LYS A 117 -0.18 -15.43 -6.58
CA LYS A 117 0.73 -15.08 -5.49
C LYS A 117 0.51 -13.64 -5.02
N GLN A 118 0.37 -12.68 -5.94
CA GLN A 118 0.06 -11.30 -5.61
C GLN A 118 -1.30 -11.18 -4.90
N ILE A 119 -2.32 -11.87 -5.39
CA ILE A 119 -3.65 -11.87 -4.78
C ILE A 119 -3.59 -12.44 -3.36
N SER A 120 -2.91 -13.56 -3.15
CA SER A 120 -2.76 -14.17 -1.82
C SER A 120 -2.00 -13.25 -0.86
N SER A 121 -0.90 -12.66 -1.30
CA SER A 121 -0.11 -11.71 -0.52
C SER A 121 -0.92 -10.47 -0.14
N THR A 122 -1.67 -9.93 -1.09
CA THR A 122 -2.56 -8.78 -0.89
C THR A 122 -3.65 -9.10 0.13
N LYS A 123 -4.29 -10.26 0.02
CA LYS A 123 -5.31 -10.70 0.99
C LYS A 123 -4.75 -10.84 2.41
N ASN A 124 -3.56 -11.41 2.54
CA ASN A 124 -2.92 -11.57 3.85
C ASN A 124 -2.59 -10.21 4.49
N LEU A 125 -2.03 -9.30 3.70
CA LEU A 125 -1.76 -7.94 4.15
C LEU A 125 -3.05 -7.21 4.53
N LEU A 126 -4.08 -7.32 3.70
CA LEU A 126 -5.38 -6.69 3.95
C LEU A 126 -6.00 -7.17 5.27
N LYS A 127 -6.00 -8.48 5.53
CA LYS A 127 -6.51 -9.05 6.79
C LYS A 127 -5.76 -8.49 8.01
N TYR A 128 -4.44 -8.41 7.92
CA TYR A 128 -3.60 -7.84 8.97
C TYR A 128 -3.96 -6.38 9.23
N LEU A 129 -4.03 -5.56 8.19
CA LEU A 129 -4.30 -4.12 8.30
C LEU A 129 -5.72 -3.83 8.77
N MET A 130 -6.71 -4.56 8.29
CA MET A 130 -8.10 -4.42 8.73
C MET A 130 -8.25 -4.72 10.23
N ASN A 131 -7.55 -5.73 10.71
CA ASN A 131 -7.57 -6.09 12.12
C ASN A 131 -6.82 -5.05 12.98
N GLU A 132 -5.62 -4.66 12.55
CA GLU A 132 -4.76 -3.71 13.29
C GLU A 132 -5.39 -2.32 13.40
N TYR A 133 -5.99 -1.83 12.32
CA TYR A 133 -6.57 -0.48 12.23
C TYR A 133 -8.09 -0.45 12.32
N ARG A 134 -8.74 -1.60 12.54
CA ARG A 134 -10.21 -1.75 12.63
C ARG A 134 -10.95 -1.13 11.43
N VAL A 135 -10.40 -1.26 10.23
CA VAL A 135 -11.06 -0.87 8.99
C VAL A 135 -12.08 -1.95 8.62
N LYS A 136 -13.31 -1.51 8.26
CA LYS A 136 -14.43 -2.41 7.90
C LYS A 136 -14.64 -2.44 6.39
#